data_c3f4f7780f57e816c95c82db7e114d5e
#
_entry.id   c3f4f7780f57e816c95c82db7e114d5e
#
_cell.length_a   1.000
_cell.length_b   1.000
_cell.length_c   1.000
_cell.angle_alpha   90.00
_cell.angle_beta   90.00
_cell.angle_gamma   90.00
#
_symmetry.space_group_name_H-M   'P 1'
#
loop_
_entity.id
_entity.type
_entity.pdbx_description
1 polymer ?
#
loop_
_entity_poly.entity_id
_entity_poly.type
_entity_poly.pdbx_seq_one_letter_code
_entity_poly.pdbx_strand_id
1 'polypeptide(L)'
;MRALLPTVQETKGSWVGWTGERDGQSEVVHADGIDLYPVPISSQEVDRYYEGFSNGTLWPLYHDAIRESNYRSDEWDSYVDVNQRFAIQIANIAPPHAAVWVHDYHLQLVPNLLRELRNDLRIGWFNHIPFPPLELFQRLPWRSEIIRGLLGADVLGFQRRQGADNFVSAAEHLLDATELDNGLVHFEGRNVNVGAYPISIDVGDFELQASGRAARQRTAQIRSRLGDPEVILLGVDRLDYTKGIGNRLRAFGELLDQGRLDPERHVMVQVATPTREGVEQYQDERREIEQIVGEINGRHSRLGFPVIHYLYQSLPLEELIPLYRAGDVMLVTPFRDGMNLVAKEYVAAHVDGDGVLVLSEFTGAADELGEALLVNPHDDHALQDTIVRAVEMHRHERRPRMEAMRKRLETSTVSDWANSFLDVLIDR
;
A
#
# COMPACT_ATOMS: atom_id res chain seq x y z
N MET A 1 -3.90 9.93 2.35
CA MET A 1 -4.74 11.13 2.43
C MET A 1 -5.93 11.09 1.47
N ARG A 2 -5.78 10.84 0.13
CA ARG A 2 -6.91 10.83 -0.83
C ARG A 2 -8.09 9.95 -0.41
N ALA A 3 -7.83 8.74 0.07
CA ALA A 3 -8.89 7.79 0.47
C ALA A 3 -9.69 8.23 1.73
N LEU A 4 -9.07 8.99 2.63
CA LEU A 4 -9.67 9.39 3.91
C LEU A 4 -10.24 10.82 3.88
N LEU A 5 -9.77 11.68 2.99
CA LEU A 5 -10.18 13.09 2.96
C LEU A 5 -11.69 13.27 2.85
N PRO A 6 -12.43 12.54 1.96
CA PRO A 6 -13.88 12.65 1.90
C PRO A 6 -14.55 12.31 3.24
N THR A 7 -14.12 11.23 3.89
CA THR A 7 -14.66 10.81 5.19
C THR A 7 -14.44 11.86 6.27
N VAL A 8 -13.24 12.47 6.34
CA VAL A 8 -12.94 13.52 7.32
C VAL A 8 -13.76 14.77 7.06
N GLN A 9 -14.00 15.13 5.79
CA GLN A 9 -14.83 16.26 5.40
C GLN A 9 -16.31 16.03 5.77
N GLU A 10 -16.88 14.86 5.44
CA GLU A 10 -18.26 14.49 5.75
C GLU A 10 -18.54 14.47 7.25
N THR A 11 -17.60 13.97 8.05
CA THR A 11 -17.71 13.92 9.50
C THR A 11 -17.32 15.24 10.18
N LYS A 12 -16.89 16.26 9.43
CA LYS A 12 -16.32 17.53 9.95
C LYS A 12 -15.19 17.26 10.95
N GLY A 13 -14.40 16.26 10.66
CA GLY A 13 -13.28 15.83 11.48
C GLY A 13 -12.04 16.71 11.29
N SER A 14 -10.99 16.38 12.04
CA SER A 14 -9.68 17.02 11.94
C SER A 14 -8.62 15.99 11.64
N TRP A 15 -7.51 16.44 11.08
CA TRP A 15 -6.36 15.59 10.80
C TRP A 15 -5.18 15.95 11.69
N VAL A 16 -4.65 14.96 12.40
CA VAL A 16 -3.41 15.11 13.19
C VAL A 16 -2.30 14.33 12.47
N GLY A 17 -1.20 14.99 12.12
CA GLY A 17 -0.17 14.30 11.35
C GLY A 17 1.15 15.06 11.25
N TRP A 18 2.17 14.37 10.80
CA TRP A 18 3.43 14.99 10.41
C TRP A 18 3.31 15.53 8.97
N THR A 19 3.86 16.71 8.74
CA THR A 19 3.83 17.37 7.41
C THR A 19 4.76 16.72 6.38
N GLY A 20 5.68 15.86 6.82
CA GLY A 20 6.76 15.33 5.99
C GLY A 20 8.02 16.21 6.02
N GLU A 21 7.99 17.38 6.63
CA GLU A 21 9.12 18.30 6.75
C GLU A 21 9.94 18.02 8.01
N ARG A 22 11.27 18.05 7.86
CA ARG A 22 12.21 17.99 8.98
C ARG A 22 12.19 19.34 9.72
N ASP A 23 12.10 19.28 11.04
CA ASP A 23 12.03 20.49 11.90
C ASP A 23 10.87 21.45 11.52
N GLY A 24 9.76 20.87 11.01
CA GLY A 24 8.58 21.62 10.58
C GLY A 24 7.86 22.37 11.72
N GLN A 25 6.99 23.31 11.35
CA GLN A 25 6.23 24.12 12.30
C GLN A 25 4.97 23.40 12.78
N SER A 26 4.44 23.85 13.92
CA SER A 26 3.24 23.29 14.59
C SER A 26 1.98 24.14 14.40
N GLU A 27 1.98 25.09 13.46
CA GLU A 27 0.80 25.95 13.23
C GLU A 27 -0.33 25.14 12.57
N VAL A 28 -1.55 25.32 13.06
CA VAL A 28 -2.75 24.71 12.49
C VAL A 28 -3.01 25.27 11.09
N VAL A 29 -3.24 24.39 10.15
CA VAL A 29 -3.53 24.74 8.75
C VAL A 29 -4.97 24.38 8.42
N HIS A 30 -5.72 25.32 7.86
CA HIS A 30 -7.05 25.06 7.30
C HIS A 30 -6.90 24.80 5.80
N ALA A 31 -7.16 23.57 5.38
CA ALA A 31 -7.10 23.18 3.96
C ALA A 31 -8.20 22.18 3.64
N ASP A 32 -8.73 22.26 2.42
CA ASP A 32 -9.77 21.34 1.92
C ASP A 32 -11.00 21.19 2.85
N GLY A 33 -11.30 22.25 3.63
CA GLY A 33 -12.45 22.28 4.55
C GLY A 33 -12.25 21.49 5.85
N ILE A 34 -11.02 21.12 6.19
CA ILE A 34 -10.65 20.46 7.45
C ILE A 34 -9.52 21.20 8.17
N ASP A 35 -9.42 20.95 9.47
CA ASP A 35 -8.31 21.45 10.30
C ASP A 35 -7.19 20.41 10.34
N LEU A 36 -5.99 20.85 9.96
CA LEU A 36 -4.77 20.05 10.00
C LEU A 36 -3.94 20.50 11.21
N TYR A 37 -3.71 19.58 12.13
CA TYR A 37 -2.90 19.78 13.34
C TYR A 37 -1.54 19.10 13.14
N PRO A 38 -0.48 19.86 12.78
CA PRO A 38 0.84 19.27 12.57
C PRO A 38 1.45 18.82 13.90
N VAL A 39 2.08 17.64 13.88
CA VAL A 39 2.97 17.18 14.94
C VAL A 39 4.40 17.36 14.43
N PRO A 40 5.18 18.30 15.00
CA PRO A 40 6.54 18.54 14.55
C PRO A 40 7.43 17.35 14.89
N ILE A 41 8.27 16.97 13.93
CA ILE A 41 9.28 15.92 14.05
C ILE A 41 10.62 16.53 13.70
N SER A 42 11.58 16.46 14.61
CA SER A 42 12.93 16.99 14.41
C SER A 42 13.70 16.13 13.39
N SER A 43 14.75 16.71 12.80
CA SER A 43 15.63 15.99 11.86
C SER A 43 16.17 14.68 12.46
N GLN A 44 16.55 14.69 13.74
CA GLN A 44 17.03 13.50 14.44
C GLN A 44 15.91 12.44 14.61
N GLU A 45 14.69 12.87 14.91
CA GLU A 45 13.54 11.95 15.02
C GLU A 45 13.14 11.39 13.65
N VAL A 46 13.24 12.17 12.58
CA VAL A 46 13.03 11.62 11.23
C VAL A 46 14.00 10.47 10.96
N ASP A 47 15.28 10.65 11.28
CA ASP A 47 16.31 9.62 11.08
C ASP A 47 16.05 8.37 11.96
N ARG A 48 15.63 8.55 13.23
CA ARG A 48 15.47 7.44 14.17
C ARG A 48 14.08 6.82 14.17
N TYR A 49 13.04 7.65 14.23
CA TYR A 49 11.65 7.20 14.28
C TYR A 49 11.15 6.73 12.93
N TYR A 50 11.27 7.61 11.90
CA TYR A 50 10.68 7.35 10.59
C TYR A 50 11.56 6.44 9.73
N GLU A 51 12.81 6.85 9.46
CA GLU A 51 13.73 6.07 8.62
C GLU A 51 14.26 4.84 9.36
N GLY A 52 14.63 4.96 10.64
CA GLY A 52 15.15 3.88 11.48
C GLY A 52 14.06 2.90 11.89
N PHE A 53 13.36 3.15 13.01
CA PHE A 53 12.47 2.16 13.60
C PHE A 53 11.29 1.80 12.69
N SER A 54 10.58 2.79 12.15
CA SER A 54 9.42 2.50 11.30
C SER A 54 9.80 1.80 10.00
N ASN A 55 10.80 2.30 9.27
CA ASN A 55 11.15 1.80 7.94
C ASN A 55 12.35 0.85 7.90
N GLY A 56 13.25 0.91 8.88
CA GLY A 56 14.38 -0.01 9.01
C GLY A 56 14.09 -1.24 9.90
N THR A 57 13.10 -1.17 10.80
CA THR A 57 12.73 -2.27 11.70
C THR A 57 11.35 -2.86 11.37
N LEU A 58 10.28 -2.05 11.49
CA LEU A 58 8.92 -2.56 11.35
C LEU A 58 8.55 -2.91 9.91
N TRP A 59 8.93 -2.07 8.95
CA TRP A 59 8.59 -2.30 7.54
C TRP A 59 9.11 -3.64 7.01
N PRO A 60 10.42 -3.97 7.12
CA PRO A 60 10.89 -5.27 6.66
C PRO A 60 10.30 -6.44 7.46
N LEU A 61 10.14 -6.30 8.78
CA LEU A 61 9.54 -7.34 9.62
C LEU A 61 8.10 -7.66 9.20
N TYR A 62 7.29 -6.64 8.91
CA TYR A 62 5.88 -6.79 8.53
C TYR A 62 5.71 -7.30 7.08
N HIS A 63 6.76 -7.19 6.27
CA HIS A 63 6.81 -7.74 4.92
C HIS A 63 7.67 -9.02 4.88
N ASP A 64 7.40 -9.96 5.78
CA ASP A 64 7.99 -11.30 5.85
C ASP A 64 9.53 -11.31 6.00
N ALA A 65 10.11 -10.23 6.53
CA ALA A 65 11.54 -10.05 6.74
C ALA A 65 12.38 -10.28 5.45
N ILE A 66 11.87 -9.87 4.29
CA ILE A 66 12.54 -9.95 2.98
C ILE A 66 13.93 -9.27 3.01
N ARG A 67 14.08 -8.25 3.83
CA ARG A 67 15.36 -7.64 4.22
C ARG A 67 15.53 -7.75 5.73
N GLU A 68 16.77 -7.71 6.21
CA GLU A 68 17.05 -7.74 7.65
C GLU A 68 16.51 -6.49 8.35
N SER A 69 15.90 -6.71 9.52
CA SER A 69 15.42 -5.63 10.39
C SER A 69 16.50 -5.20 11.35
N ASN A 70 16.62 -3.91 11.60
CA ASN A 70 17.54 -3.35 12.59
C ASN A 70 16.83 -3.20 13.94
N TYR A 71 17.40 -3.72 15.02
CA TYR A 71 16.83 -3.63 16.37
C TYR A 71 17.69 -2.71 17.25
N ARG A 72 17.48 -1.39 17.16
CA ARG A 72 18.23 -0.36 17.87
C ARG A 72 17.38 0.30 18.95
N SER A 73 17.88 0.34 20.19
CA SER A 73 17.16 0.92 21.31
C SER A 73 16.94 2.43 21.17
N ASP A 74 17.90 3.17 20.60
CA ASP A 74 17.77 4.61 20.40
C ASP A 74 16.74 4.99 19.32
N GLU A 75 16.48 4.10 18.37
CA GLU A 75 15.41 4.22 17.39
C GLU A 75 14.03 3.91 18.01
N TRP A 76 13.97 2.89 18.87
CA TRP A 76 12.79 2.57 19.67
C TRP A 76 12.40 3.70 20.61
N ASP A 77 13.35 4.26 21.37
CA ASP A 77 13.10 5.37 22.27
C ASP A 77 12.50 6.57 21.53
N SER A 78 13.03 6.89 20.36
CA SER A 78 12.48 7.92 19.48
C SER A 78 11.06 7.59 18.98
N TYR A 79 10.78 6.31 18.69
CA TYR A 79 9.44 5.86 18.32
C TYR A 79 8.43 6.04 19.46
N VAL A 80 8.82 5.76 20.70
CA VAL A 80 8.01 5.99 21.91
C VAL A 80 7.73 7.48 22.09
N ASP A 81 8.75 8.34 22.03
CA ASP A 81 8.64 9.78 22.23
C ASP A 81 7.69 10.44 21.21
N VAL A 82 7.82 10.05 19.92
CA VAL A 82 6.94 10.58 18.87
C VAL A 82 5.50 10.08 19.06
N ASN A 83 5.28 8.80 19.35
CA ASN A 83 3.94 8.28 19.63
C ASN A 83 3.28 8.98 20.85
N GLN A 84 4.06 9.28 21.90
CA GLN A 84 3.57 10.01 23.06
C GLN A 84 3.16 11.44 22.68
N ARG A 85 3.92 12.11 21.84
CA ARG A 85 3.61 13.46 21.34
C ARG A 85 2.31 13.46 20.53
N PHE A 86 2.10 12.46 19.65
CA PHE A 86 0.83 12.29 18.93
C PHE A 86 -0.34 12.09 19.92
N ALA A 87 -0.20 11.21 20.91
CA ALA A 87 -1.26 10.95 21.88
C ALA A 87 -1.63 12.21 22.68
N ILE A 88 -0.64 13.00 23.12
CA ILE A 88 -0.85 14.27 23.84
C ILE A 88 -1.56 15.29 22.93
N GLN A 89 -1.12 15.44 21.68
CA GLN A 89 -1.74 16.37 20.74
C GLN A 89 -3.21 16.02 20.49
N ILE A 90 -3.51 14.73 20.26
CA ILE A 90 -4.88 14.25 20.08
C ILE A 90 -5.70 14.48 21.35
N ALA A 91 -5.18 14.15 22.53
CA ALA A 91 -5.87 14.32 23.80
C ALA A 91 -6.28 15.79 24.06
N ASN A 92 -5.45 16.74 23.62
CA ASN A 92 -5.68 18.17 23.81
C ASN A 92 -6.77 18.74 22.88
N ILE A 93 -6.90 18.20 21.65
CA ILE A 93 -7.82 18.77 20.66
C ILE A 93 -9.12 17.98 20.51
N ALA A 94 -9.14 16.69 20.90
CA ALA A 94 -10.32 15.84 20.74
C ALA A 94 -11.46 16.31 21.65
N PRO A 95 -12.67 16.57 21.11
CA PRO A 95 -13.86 16.84 21.92
C PRO A 95 -14.18 15.67 22.87
N PRO A 96 -14.98 15.90 23.93
CA PRO A 96 -15.47 14.80 24.75
C PRO A 96 -16.20 13.74 23.91
N HIS A 97 -15.91 12.46 24.19
CA HIS A 97 -16.51 11.30 23.50
C HIS A 97 -16.24 11.21 21.99
N ALA A 98 -15.24 11.92 21.48
CA ALA A 98 -14.89 11.86 20.06
C ALA A 98 -14.41 10.47 19.64
N ALA A 99 -14.65 10.12 18.36
CA ALA A 99 -14.00 9.00 17.69
C ALA A 99 -12.62 9.44 17.17
N VAL A 100 -11.59 8.67 17.48
CA VAL A 100 -10.22 8.87 17.01
C VAL A 100 -9.82 7.66 16.19
N TRP A 101 -9.44 7.87 14.93
CA TRP A 101 -9.00 6.81 14.04
C TRP A 101 -7.50 6.94 13.74
N VAL A 102 -6.71 6.11 14.42
CA VAL A 102 -5.25 6.07 14.29
C VAL A 102 -4.86 5.17 13.11
N HIS A 103 -3.91 5.61 12.30
CA HIS A 103 -3.51 4.88 11.09
C HIS A 103 -2.06 4.43 11.13
N ASP A 104 -1.90 3.16 10.75
CA ASP A 104 -0.67 2.53 10.28
C ASP A 104 0.39 2.25 11.36
N TYR A 105 1.42 1.51 10.98
CA TYR A 105 2.48 0.97 11.83
C TYR A 105 3.38 2.02 12.49
N HIS A 106 3.29 3.26 12.06
CA HIS A 106 4.03 4.37 12.67
C HIS A 106 3.52 4.76 14.06
N LEU A 107 2.26 4.46 14.39
CA LEU A 107 1.54 4.99 15.55
C LEU A 107 0.91 3.88 16.42
N GLN A 108 1.60 2.74 16.56
CA GLN A 108 1.05 1.56 17.24
C GLN A 108 0.94 1.71 18.76
N LEU A 109 1.68 2.66 19.37
CA LEU A 109 1.59 2.93 20.81
C LEU A 109 0.52 3.96 21.13
N VAL A 110 0.09 4.77 20.16
CA VAL A 110 -0.87 5.87 20.37
C VAL A 110 -2.18 5.39 21.00
N PRO A 111 -2.80 4.24 20.61
CA PRO A 111 -4.07 3.85 21.19
C PRO A 111 -4.02 3.69 22.71
N ASN A 112 -3.02 3.01 23.26
CA ASN A 112 -2.89 2.85 24.72
C ASN A 112 -2.49 4.15 25.40
N LEU A 113 -1.52 4.87 24.87
CA LEU A 113 -1.11 6.18 25.43
C LEU A 113 -2.28 7.17 25.47
N LEU A 114 -3.11 7.19 24.44
CA LEU A 114 -4.30 8.05 24.40
C LEU A 114 -5.38 7.57 25.36
N ARG A 115 -5.57 6.26 25.53
CA ARG A 115 -6.50 5.66 26.49
C ARG A 115 -6.17 6.05 27.94
N GLU A 116 -4.89 6.08 28.28
CA GLU A 116 -4.42 6.52 29.61
C GLU A 116 -4.70 8.00 29.86
N LEU A 117 -4.66 8.84 28.83
CA LEU A 117 -4.97 10.27 28.93
C LEU A 117 -6.49 10.56 28.89
N ARG A 118 -7.26 9.79 28.11
CA ARG A 118 -8.67 10.07 27.77
C ARG A 118 -9.50 8.79 27.69
N ASN A 119 -10.14 8.42 28.81
CA ASN A 119 -10.98 7.24 28.90
C ASN A 119 -12.33 7.38 28.17
N ASP A 120 -12.73 8.59 27.83
CA ASP A 120 -13.99 8.90 27.18
C ASP A 120 -13.98 8.74 25.66
N LEU A 121 -12.80 8.64 25.06
CA LEU A 121 -12.67 8.55 23.60
C LEU A 121 -12.99 7.16 23.06
N ARG A 122 -13.52 7.10 21.82
CA ARG A 122 -13.62 5.91 21.01
C ARG A 122 -12.37 5.83 20.14
N ILE A 123 -11.54 4.81 20.30
CA ILE A 123 -10.23 4.71 19.64
C ILE A 123 -10.23 3.54 18.69
N GLY A 124 -10.11 3.82 17.38
CA GLY A 124 -9.83 2.83 16.36
C GLY A 124 -8.38 2.91 15.90
N TRP A 125 -7.81 1.77 15.51
CA TRP A 125 -6.51 1.73 14.83
C TRP A 125 -6.60 0.83 13.59
N PHE A 126 -5.95 1.25 12.51
CA PHE A 126 -6.00 0.55 11.23
C PHE A 126 -4.60 0.31 10.66
N ASN A 127 -4.30 -0.94 10.27
CA ASN A 127 -3.04 -1.33 9.66
C ASN A 127 -3.16 -1.41 8.14
N HIS A 128 -2.40 -0.59 7.43
CA HIS A 128 -2.40 -0.59 5.96
C HIS A 128 -1.47 -1.63 5.34
N ILE A 129 -0.52 -2.15 6.10
CA ILE A 129 0.47 -3.13 5.66
C ILE A 129 0.15 -4.53 6.20
N PRO A 130 0.82 -5.59 5.76
CA PRO A 130 0.62 -6.91 6.37
C PRO A 130 0.93 -6.87 7.86
N PHE A 131 0.27 -7.73 8.65
CA PHE A 131 0.69 -8.01 10.02
C PHE A 131 1.36 -9.40 10.05
N PRO A 132 2.60 -9.53 10.56
CA PRO A 132 3.39 -10.75 10.45
C PRO A 132 2.83 -11.87 11.33
N PRO A 133 3.09 -13.14 10.99
CA PRO A 133 2.81 -14.27 11.87
C PRO A 133 3.65 -14.20 13.14
N LEU A 134 3.17 -14.87 14.19
CA LEU A 134 3.78 -14.85 15.52
C LEU A 134 5.29 -15.15 15.49
N GLU A 135 5.71 -16.15 14.73
CA GLU A 135 7.10 -16.58 14.65
C GLU A 135 8.05 -15.49 14.12
N LEU A 136 7.57 -14.66 13.21
CA LEU A 136 8.33 -13.49 12.76
C LEU A 136 8.22 -12.34 13.74
N PHE A 137 7.03 -12.08 14.26
CA PHE A 137 6.78 -10.98 15.18
C PHE A 137 7.57 -11.12 16.49
N GLN A 138 7.79 -12.34 16.96
CA GLN A 138 8.60 -12.63 18.15
C GLN A 138 10.06 -12.17 18.05
N ARG A 139 10.58 -11.91 16.84
CA ARG A 139 11.93 -11.35 16.66
C ARG A 139 12.03 -9.91 17.18
N LEU A 140 10.91 -9.18 17.25
CA LEU A 140 10.89 -7.80 17.72
C LEU A 140 11.12 -7.76 19.23
N PRO A 141 12.18 -7.11 19.75
CA PRO A 141 12.42 -7.01 21.18
C PRO A 141 11.24 -6.39 21.95
N TRP A 142 10.61 -5.37 21.37
CA TRP A 142 9.50 -4.60 21.96
C TRP A 142 8.11 -5.10 21.52
N ARG A 143 7.99 -6.40 21.23
CA ARG A 143 6.75 -7.03 20.75
C ARG A 143 5.58 -6.90 21.73
N SER A 144 5.84 -7.04 23.03
CA SER A 144 4.80 -6.94 24.06
C SER A 144 4.29 -5.51 24.22
N GLU A 145 5.19 -4.53 24.12
CA GLU A 145 4.86 -3.11 24.18
C GLU A 145 4.01 -2.68 22.97
N ILE A 146 4.33 -3.18 21.78
CA ILE A 146 3.54 -2.94 20.56
C ILE A 146 2.13 -3.52 20.70
N ILE A 147 2.01 -4.80 21.09
CA ILE A 147 0.69 -5.45 21.25
C ILE A 147 -0.13 -4.72 22.34
N ARG A 148 0.48 -4.38 23.47
CA ARG A 148 -0.19 -3.60 24.54
C ARG A 148 -0.62 -2.22 24.04
N GLY A 149 0.22 -1.55 23.25
CA GLY A 149 -0.09 -0.28 22.61
C GLY A 149 -1.34 -0.36 21.75
N LEU A 150 -1.46 -1.38 20.92
CA LEU A 150 -2.60 -1.62 20.06
C LEU A 150 -3.88 -1.99 20.83
N LEU A 151 -3.77 -2.80 21.88
CA LEU A 151 -4.91 -3.21 22.72
C LEU A 151 -5.54 -2.04 23.52
N GLY A 152 -4.95 -0.85 23.51
CA GLY A 152 -5.59 0.38 23.97
C GLY A 152 -6.77 0.85 23.11
N ALA A 153 -6.89 0.37 21.87
CA ALA A 153 -8.00 0.66 20.97
C ALA A 153 -9.29 -0.06 21.36
N ASP A 154 -10.42 0.38 20.82
CA ASP A 154 -11.72 -0.31 20.86
C ASP A 154 -11.92 -1.19 19.62
N VAL A 155 -11.34 -0.76 18.47
CA VAL A 155 -11.39 -1.48 17.20
C VAL A 155 -10.01 -1.51 16.56
N LEU A 156 -9.57 -2.69 16.14
CA LEU A 156 -8.35 -2.92 15.36
C LEU A 156 -8.71 -3.44 13.97
N GLY A 157 -8.34 -2.69 12.94
CA GLY A 157 -8.60 -3.04 11.56
C GLY A 157 -7.36 -3.47 10.80
N PHE A 158 -7.52 -4.51 9.99
CA PHE A 158 -6.49 -5.04 9.11
C PHE A 158 -7.03 -5.13 7.68
N GLN A 159 -6.15 -5.20 6.69
CA GLN A 159 -6.55 -5.37 5.29
C GLN A 159 -7.13 -6.75 5.01
N ARG A 160 -6.56 -7.79 5.63
CA ARG A 160 -6.89 -9.20 5.40
C ARG A 160 -7.21 -9.89 6.72
N ARG A 161 -8.08 -10.92 6.67
CA ARG A 161 -8.42 -11.76 7.82
C ARG A 161 -7.17 -12.37 8.45
N GLN A 162 -6.22 -12.84 7.64
CA GLN A 162 -4.97 -13.39 8.15
C GLN A 162 -4.18 -12.42 9.03
N GLY A 163 -4.17 -11.12 8.69
CA GLY A 163 -3.52 -10.10 9.53
C GLY A 163 -4.20 -9.95 10.90
N ALA A 164 -5.52 -9.99 10.94
CA ALA A 164 -6.29 -9.99 12.18
C ALA A 164 -6.02 -11.25 13.02
N ASP A 165 -6.03 -12.44 12.41
CA ASP A 165 -5.76 -13.71 13.08
C ASP A 165 -4.31 -13.76 13.61
N ASN A 166 -3.34 -13.25 12.87
CA ASN A 166 -1.94 -13.14 13.32
C ASN A 166 -1.83 -12.22 14.55
N PHE A 167 -2.55 -11.08 14.56
CA PHE A 167 -2.57 -10.17 15.71
C PHE A 167 -3.18 -10.85 16.94
N VAL A 168 -4.33 -11.52 16.80
CA VAL A 168 -4.99 -12.25 17.90
C VAL A 168 -4.04 -13.29 18.48
N SER A 169 -3.43 -14.12 17.64
CA SER A 169 -2.43 -15.11 18.07
C SER A 169 -1.25 -14.49 18.82
N ALA A 170 -0.76 -13.33 18.37
CA ALA A 170 0.31 -12.61 19.07
C ALA A 170 -0.15 -12.06 20.42
N ALA A 171 -1.38 -11.53 20.51
CA ALA A 171 -1.93 -10.99 21.75
C ALA A 171 -2.15 -12.09 22.80
N GLU A 172 -2.69 -13.23 22.41
CA GLU A 172 -2.86 -14.40 23.30
C GLU A 172 -1.51 -14.93 23.81
N HIS A 173 -0.55 -15.05 22.91
CA HIS A 173 0.74 -15.65 23.29
C HIS A 173 1.63 -14.73 24.13
N LEU A 174 1.60 -13.41 23.87
CA LEU A 174 2.53 -12.46 24.48
C LEU A 174 1.99 -11.76 25.72
N LEU A 175 0.65 -11.62 25.85
CA LEU A 175 0.02 -10.83 26.91
C LEU A 175 -1.14 -11.54 27.62
N ASP A 176 -1.29 -12.84 27.42
CA ASP A 176 -2.41 -13.62 27.99
C ASP A 176 -3.80 -13.01 27.67
N ALA A 177 -3.93 -12.32 26.54
CA ALA A 177 -5.23 -11.91 26.04
C ALA A 177 -6.06 -13.13 25.65
N THR A 178 -7.38 -13.01 25.63
CA THR A 178 -8.26 -14.15 25.30
C THR A 178 -9.21 -13.75 24.17
N GLU A 179 -9.22 -14.49 23.07
CA GLU A 179 -10.27 -14.36 22.06
C GLU A 179 -11.56 -14.99 22.61
N LEU A 180 -12.63 -14.20 22.69
CA LEU A 180 -13.93 -14.64 23.20
C LEU A 180 -14.79 -15.24 22.09
N ASP A 181 -14.95 -14.51 20.97
CA ASP A 181 -15.73 -14.93 19.80
C ASP A 181 -15.41 -14.00 18.61
N ASN A 182 -15.25 -14.57 17.41
CA ASN A 182 -15.16 -13.85 16.11
C ASN A 182 -14.31 -12.56 16.09
N GLY A 183 -13.12 -12.58 16.69
CA GLY A 183 -12.21 -11.45 16.75
C GLY A 183 -12.51 -10.47 17.89
N LEU A 184 -13.39 -10.81 18.85
CA LEU A 184 -13.54 -10.07 20.09
C LEU A 184 -12.46 -10.53 21.08
N VAL A 185 -11.47 -9.70 21.34
CA VAL A 185 -10.35 -10.02 22.24
C VAL A 185 -10.55 -9.34 23.58
N HIS A 186 -10.51 -10.12 24.67
CA HIS A 186 -10.53 -9.62 26.05
C HIS A 186 -9.11 -9.43 26.58
N PHE A 187 -8.82 -8.25 27.10
CA PHE A 187 -7.55 -7.93 27.74
C PHE A 187 -7.72 -6.89 28.83
N GLU A 188 -7.19 -7.13 30.03
CA GLU A 188 -7.20 -6.23 31.20
C GLU A 188 -8.59 -5.60 31.48
N GLY A 189 -9.65 -6.38 31.43
CA GLY A 189 -11.02 -5.95 31.71
C GLY A 189 -11.71 -5.17 30.57
N ARG A 190 -11.11 -5.11 29.38
CA ARG A 190 -11.65 -4.48 28.18
C ARG A 190 -11.83 -5.47 27.06
N ASN A 191 -12.78 -5.19 26.19
CA ASN A 191 -13.00 -5.94 24.96
C ASN A 191 -12.59 -5.09 23.76
N VAL A 192 -11.80 -5.65 22.86
CA VAL A 192 -11.29 -5.04 21.63
C VAL A 192 -11.82 -5.82 20.44
N ASN A 193 -12.45 -5.16 19.47
CA ASN A 193 -12.82 -5.77 18.20
C ASN A 193 -11.63 -5.82 17.25
N VAL A 194 -11.30 -7.01 16.78
CA VAL A 194 -10.24 -7.22 15.79
C VAL A 194 -10.85 -7.78 14.52
N GLY A 195 -10.72 -7.06 13.40
CA GLY A 195 -11.39 -7.42 12.16
C GLY A 195 -10.62 -7.07 10.89
N ALA A 196 -11.10 -7.63 9.78
CA ALA A 196 -10.60 -7.31 8.45
C ALA A 196 -11.54 -6.32 7.76
N TYR A 197 -10.98 -5.24 7.25
CA TYR A 197 -11.67 -4.17 6.52
C TYR A 197 -10.82 -3.84 5.28
N PRO A 198 -11.03 -4.48 4.14
CA PRO A 198 -10.22 -4.27 2.95
C PRO A 198 -10.49 -2.89 2.33
N ILE A 199 -9.45 -2.04 2.26
CA ILE A 199 -9.55 -0.71 1.68
C ILE A 199 -9.74 -0.78 0.17
N SER A 200 -10.51 0.14 -0.38
CA SER A 200 -10.73 0.28 -1.82
C SER A 200 -10.44 1.70 -2.32
N ILE A 201 -10.89 2.00 -3.52
CA ILE A 201 -10.73 3.29 -4.21
C ILE A 201 -12.09 3.93 -4.49
N ASP A 202 -12.09 5.19 -4.90
CA ASP A 202 -13.26 5.83 -5.50
C ASP A 202 -13.36 5.42 -6.98
N VAL A 203 -14.07 4.33 -7.22
CA VAL A 203 -14.25 3.75 -8.58
C VAL A 203 -14.94 4.73 -9.52
N GLY A 204 -15.96 5.46 -9.03
CA GLY A 204 -16.73 6.39 -9.85
C GLY A 204 -15.87 7.54 -10.37
N ASP A 205 -14.99 8.11 -9.53
CA ASP A 205 -14.08 9.18 -9.94
C ASP A 205 -13.06 8.67 -10.97
N PHE A 206 -12.48 7.46 -10.75
CA PHE A 206 -11.57 6.85 -11.71
C PHE A 206 -12.22 6.60 -13.07
N GLU A 207 -13.44 6.05 -13.10
CA GLU A 207 -14.18 5.77 -14.33
C GLU A 207 -14.55 7.06 -15.09
N LEU A 208 -14.98 8.08 -14.37
CA LEU A 208 -15.31 9.38 -14.95
C LEU A 208 -14.08 9.97 -15.64
N GLN A 209 -12.94 10.01 -14.97
CA GLN A 209 -11.70 10.52 -15.53
C GLN A 209 -11.19 9.66 -16.70
N ALA A 210 -11.23 8.32 -16.57
CA ALA A 210 -10.80 7.37 -17.60
C ALA A 210 -11.68 7.44 -18.86
N SER A 211 -12.97 7.69 -18.74
CA SER A 211 -13.91 7.82 -19.85
C SER A 211 -13.79 9.16 -20.58
N GLY A 212 -13.08 10.13 -20.00
CA GLY A 212 -12.93 11.49 -20.53
C GLY A 212 -12.23 11.54 -21.89
N ARG A 213 -12.55 12.59 -22.69
CA ARG A 213 -11.88 12.82 -23.98
C ARG A 213 -10.37 13.08 -23.81
N ALA A 214 -10.01 13.82 -22.76
CA ALA A 214 -8.61 14.14 -22.46
C ALA A 214 -7.80 12.85 -22.19
N ALA A 215 -8.34 11.93 -21.36
CA ALA A 215 -7.68 10.65 -21.07
C ALA A 215 -7.48 9.83 -22.34
N ARG A 216 -8.51 9.70 -23.22
CA ARG A 216 -8.39 8.97 -24.50
C ARG A 216 -7.33 9.56 -25.42
N GLN A 217 -7.28 10.90 -25.53
CA GLN A 217 -6.27 11.58 -26.36
C GLN A 217 -4.87 11.37 -25.79
N ARG A 218 -4.70 11.45 -24.47
CA ARG A 218 -3.42 11.25 -23.80
C ARG A 218 -2.95 9.79 -23.92
N THR A 219 -3.85 8.81 -23.77
CA THR A 219 -3.57 7.39 -24.01
C THR A 219 -3.00 7.15 -25.42
N ALA A 220 -3.65 7.71 -26.45
CA ALA A 220 -3.17 7.58 -27.83
C ALA A 220 -1.78 8.24 -28.02
N GLN A 221 -1.55 9.41 -27.40
CA GLN A 221 -0.23 10.06 -27.43
C GLN A 221 0.86 9.24 -26.75
N ILE A 222 0.55 8.59 -25.61
CA ILE A 222 1.49 7.70 -24.91
C ILE A 222 1.87 6.55 -25.83
N ARG A 223 0.90 5.83 -26.40
CA ARG A 223 1.18 4.71 -27.30
C ARG A 223 2.04 5.15 -28.51
N SER A 224 1.69 6.27 -29.15
CA SER A 224 2.45 6.80 -30.30
C SER A 224 3.89 7.17 -29.92
N ARG A 225 4.12 7.75 -28.73
CA ARG A 225 5.47 8.05 -28.24
C ARG A 225 6.30 6.82 -27.94
N LEU A 226 5.66 5.70 -27.62
CA LEU A 226 6.31 4.40 -27.43
C LEU A 226 6.54 3.65 -28.74
N GLY A 227 6.19 4.24 -29.89
CA GLY A 227 6.33 3.65 -31.22
C GLY A 227 5.17 2.74 -31.62
N ASP A 228 3.99 2.92 -31.03
CA ASP A 228 2.78 2.12 -31.25
C ASP A 228 3.02 0.60 -31.14
N PRO A 229 3.62 0.11 -30.04
CA PRO A 229 3.86 -1.32 -29.86
C PRO A 229 2.54 -2.08 -29.82
N GLU A 230 2.60 -3.37 -30.13
CA GLU A 230 1.42 -4.24 -30.07
C GLU A 230 0.93 -4.41 -28.65
N VAL A 231 1.85 -4.64 -27.70
CA VAL A 231 1.55 -4.80 -26.26
C VAL A 231 2.46 -3.92 -25.41
N ILE A 232 1.85 -3.17 -24.51
CA ILE A 232 2.53 -2.45 -23.45
C ILE A 232 2.34 -3.20 -22.12
N LEU A 233 3.44 -3.71 -21.55
CA LEU A 233 3.46 -4.20 -20.18
C LEU A 233 3.73 -3.00 -19.25
N LEU A 234 2.95 -2.87 -18.18
CA LEU A 234 3.01 -1.73 -17.29
C LEU A 234 3.27 -2.17 -15.84
N GLY A 235 4.21 -1.53 -15.18
CA GLY A 235 4.40 -1.58 -13.73
C GLY A 235 4.33 -0.17 -13.15
N VAL A 236 3.59 0.01 -12.07
CA VAL A 236 3.49 1.27 -11.33
C VAL A 236 3.60 1.00 -9.84
N ASP A 237 4.68 1.44 -9.21
CA ASP A 237 4.94 1.21 -7.79
C ASP A 237 5.72 2.37 -7.18
N ARG A 238 5.74 2.43 -5.86
CA ARG A 238 6.85 3.10 -5.17
C ARG A 238 8.12 2.29 -5.39
N LEU A 239 9.26 2.96 -5.45
CA LEU A 239 10.54 2.26 -5.48
C LEU A 239 10.79 1.61 -4.11
N ASP A 240 10.41 0.35 -3.97
CA ASP A 240 10.44 -0.39 -2.71
C ASP A 240 10.75 -1.86 -3.01
N TYR A 241 11.73 -2.42 -2.30
CA TYR A 241 12.17 -3.80 -2.50
C TYR A 241 11.06 -4.84 -2.28
N THR A 242 9.98 -4.49 -1.57
CA THR A 242 8.83 -5.38 -1.38
C THR A 242 7.98 -5.53 -2.64
N LYS A 243 8.13 -4.63 -3.62
CA LYS A 243 7.28 -4.55 -4.82
C LYS A 243 7.71 -5.49 -5.95
N GLY A 244 8.86 -6.18 -5.84
CA GLY A 244 9.33 -7.15 -6.81
C GLY A 244 9.63 -6.54 -8.19
N ILE A 245 10.04 -5.26 -8.25
CA ILE A 245 10.31 -4.55 -9.51
C ILE A 245 11.44 -5.25 -10.26
N GLY A 246 12.54 -5.55 -9.58
CA GLY A 246 13.69 -6.23 -10.17
C GLY A 246 13.31 -7.59 -10.79
N ASN A 247 12.46 -8.38 -10.11
CA ASN A 247 12.04 -9.71 -10.60
C ASN A 247 11.24 -9.61 -11.89
N ARG A 248 10.24 -8.72 -11.97
CA ARG A 248 9.45 -8.58 -13.20
C ARG A 248 10.26 -8.02 -14.36
N LEU A 249 11.23 -7.13 -14.11
CA LEU A 249 12.15 -6.63 -15.14
C LEU A 249 13.05 -7.76 -15.67
N ARG A 250 13.63 -8.59 -14.78
CA ARG A 250 14.42 -9.75 -15.19
C ARG A 250 13.57 -10.75 -15.97
N ALA A 251 12.37 -11.08 -15.49
CA ALA A 251 11.45 -11.97 -16.20
C ALA A 251 11.15 -11.47 -17.63
N PHE A 252 10.89 -10.15 -17.79
CA PHE A 252 10.72 -9.55 -19.10
C PHE A 252 11.97 -9.67 -20.00
N GLY A 253 13.16 -9.35 -19.44
CA GLY A 253 14.42 -9.45 -20.17
C GLY A 253 14.74 -10.89 -20.62
N GLU A 254 14.54 -11.88 -19.74
CA GLU A 254 14.74 -13.30 -20.05
C GLU A 254 13.76 -13.81 -21.13
N LEU A 255 12.51 -13.34 -21.11
CA LEU A 255 11.54 -13.67 -22.17
C LEU A 255 11.95 -13.10 -23.53
N LEU A 256 12.60 -11.93 -23.56
CA LEU A 256 13.20 -11.38 -24.78
C LEU A 256 14.43 -12.22 -25.21
N ASP A 257 15.32 -12.58 -24.29
CA ASP A 257 16.50 -13.43 -24.55
C ASP A 257 16.10 -14.81 -25.12
N GLN A 258 14.98 -15.37 -24.63
CA GLN A 258 14.41 -16.65 -25.09
C GLN A 258 13.62 -16.54 -26.41
N GLY A 259 13.38 -15.33 -26.91
CA GLY A 259 12.53 -15.09 -28.09
C GLY A 259 11.04 -15.41 -27.87
N ARG A 260 10.59 -15.51 -26.61
CA ARG A 260 9.17 -15.69 -26.24
C ARG A 260 8.40 -14.37 -26.30
N LEU A 261 9.10 -13.23 -26.16
CA LEU A 261 8.62 -11.88 -26.45
C LEU A 261 9.48 -11.27 -27.56
N ASP A 262 8.86 -10.41 -28.35
CA ASP A 262 9.50 -9.73 -29.47
C ASP A 262 9.76 -8.25 -29.11
N PRO A 263 11.02 -7.77 -29.10
CA PRO A 263 11.35 -6.40 -28.73
C PRO A 263 10.79 -5.33 -29.68
N GLU A 264 10.33 -5.72 -30.88
CA GLU A 264 9.67 -4.80 -31.81
C GLU A 264 8.17 -4.64 -31.53
N ARG A 265 7.56 -5.59 -30.83
CA ARG A 265 6.11 -5.65 -30.57
C ARG A 265 5.76 -5.40 -29.11
N HIS A 266 6.66 -5.73 -28.18
CA HIS A 266 6.43 -5.70 -26.74
C HIS A 266 7.36 -4.70 -26.08
N VAL A 267 6.77 -3.76 -25.36
CA VAL A 267 7.49 -2.71 -24.61
C VAL A 267 7.03 -2.72 -23.16
N MET A 268 7.96 -2.53 -22.24
CA MET A 268 7.64 -2.40 -20.82
C MET A 268 7.79 -0.95 -20.38
N VAL A 269 6.81 -0.44 -19.65
CA VAL A 269 6.87 0.85 -18.94
C VAL A 269 6.88 0.57 -17.44
N GLN A 270 7.91 1.02 -16.73
CA GLN A 270 8.00 0.92 -15.27
C GLN A 270 8.06 2.32 -14.67
N VAL A 271 7.01 2.68 -13.95
CA VAL A 271 7.00 3.86 -13.07
C VAL A 271 7.45 3.43 -11.68
N ALA A 272 8.51 4.06 -11.17
CA ALA A 272 9.04 3.86 -9.83
C ALA A 272 9.01 5.20 -9.08
N THR A 273 8.01 5.39 -8.24
CA THR A 273 7.88 6.63 -7.46
C THR A 273 8.93 6.67 -6.36
N PRO A 274 9.76 7.74 -6.26
CA PRO A 274 10.73 7.91 -5.18
C PRO A 274 10.07 7.80 -3.79
N THR A 275 10.74 7.09 -2.89
CA THR A 275 10.31 6.96 -1.50
C THR A 275 11.52 6.66 -0.62
N ARG A 276 11.53 7.14 0.62
CA ARG A 276 12.53 6.80 1.65
C ARG A 276 13.98 6.88 1.16
N GLU A 277 14.30 7.92 0.40
CA GLU A 277 15.59 8.08 -0.28
C GLU A 277 16.79 8.19 0.70
N GLY A 278 16.53 8.50 1.98
CA GLY A 278 17.53 8.49 3.05
C GLY A 278 17.93 7.09 3.54
N VAL A 279 17.15 6.04 3.22
CA VAL A 279 17.39 4.68 3.69
C VAL A 279 18.25 3.91 2.68
N GLU A 280 19.40 3.39 3.11
CA GLU A 280 20.42 2.71 2.27
C GLU A 280 19.81 1.58 1.41
N GLN A 281 18.95 0.77 1.99
CA GLN A 281 18.29 -0.35 1.29
C GLN A 281 17.49 0.09 0.06
N TYR A 282 16.89 1.30 0.09
CA TYR A 282 16.15 1.85 -1.04
C TYR A 282 17.06 2.44 -2.11
N GLN A 283 18.23 2.95 -1.71
CA GLN A 283 19.27 3.40 -2.65
C GLN A 283 19.89 2.20 -3.38
N ASP A 284 20.10 1.08 -2.67
CA ASP A 284 20.58 -0.16 -3.26
C ASP A 284 19.59 -0.74 -4.26
N GLU A 285 18.32 -0.81 -3.90
CA GLU A 285 17.23 -1.24 -4.79
C GLU A 285 17.19 -0.38 -6.07
N ARG A 286 17.32 0.94 -5.94
CA ARG A 286 17.38 1.85 -7.09
C ARG A 286 18.55 1.52 -8.01
N ARG A 287 19.75 1.36 -7.46
CA ARG A 287 20.97 1.04 -8.25
C ARG A 287 20.81 -0.28 -8.99
N GLU A 288 20.27 -1.29 -8.32
CA GLU A 288 20.00 -2.60 -8.92
C GLU A 288 19.00 -2.51 -10.08
N ILE A 289 17.88 -1.81 -9.88
CA ILE A 289 16.86 -1.63 -10.92
C ILE A 289 17.43 -0.85 -12.11
N GLU A 290 18.15 0.25 -11.90
CA GLU A 290 18.76 1.05 -12.96
C GLU A 290 19.79 0.22 -13.75
N GLN A 291 20.55 -0.66 -13.08
CA GLN A 291 21.46 -1.61 -13.74
C GLN A 291 20.72 -2.61 -14.61
N ILE A 292 19.66 -3.27 -14.08
CA ILE A 292 18.85 -4.23 -14.82
C ILE A 292 18.26 -3.59 -16.08
N VAL A 293 17.67 -2.41 -15.96
CA VAL A 293 17.12 -1.65 -17.08
C VAL A 293 18.19 -1.34 -18.13
N GLY A 294 19.38 -0.88 -17.69
CA GLY A 294 20.51 -0.60 -18.55
C GLY A 294 20.99 -1.82 -19.34
N GLU A 295 21.10 -2.98 -18.68
CA GLU A 295 21.54 -4.24 -19.29
C GLU A 295 20.53 -4.76 -20.32
N ILE A 296 19.23 -4.77 -20.00
CA ILE A 296 18.18 -5.24 -20.90
C ILE A 296 18.06 -4.30 -22.10
N ASN A 297 18.01 -2.99 -21.88
CA ASN A 297 17.97 -2.02 -22.97
C ASN A 297 19.21 -2.10 -23.85
N GLY A 298 20.40 -2.30 -23.29
CA GLY A 298 21.65 -2.47 -24.06
C GLY A 298 21.65 -3.65 -25.00
N ARG A 299 20.93 -4.75 -24.64
CA ARG A 299 20.85 -5.97 -25.47
C ARG A 299 19.74 -5.92 -26.52
N HIS A 300 18.59 -5.35 -26.18
CA HIS A 300 17.36 -5.54 -26.97
C HIS A 300 16.82 -4.27 -27.64
N SER A 301 17.28 -3.07 -27.22
CA SER A 301 16.77 -1.81 -27.77
C SER A 301 17.36 -1.50 -29.13
N ARG A 302 16.59 -0.76 -29.91
CA ARG A 302 17.07 -0.08 -31.13
C ARG A 302 17.24 1.41 -30.87
N LEU A 303 18.04 2.09 -31.69
CA LEU A 303 18.27 3.52 -31.56
C LEU A 303 16.93 4.29 -31.56
N GLY A 304 16.67 5.01 -30.48
CA GLY A 304 15.43 5.75 -30.28
C GLY A 304 14.23 4.94 -29.75
N PHE A 305 14.36 3.60 -29.62
CA PHE A 305 13.28 2.71 -29.19
C PHE A 305 13.77 1.76 -28.09
N PRO A 306 13.84 2.22 -26.83
CA PRO A 306 14.13 1.35 -25.71
C PRO A 306 12.99 0.34 -25.48
N VAL A 307 13.33 -0.90 -25.10
CA VAL A 307 12.32 -1.93 -24.77
C VAL A 307 11.76 -1.77 -23.37
N ILE A 308 12.50 -1.08 -22.47
CA ILE A 308 12.03 -0.68 -21.14
C ILE A 308 12.11 0.83 -21.00
N HIS A 309 10.96 1.46 -20.75
CA HIS A 309 10.86 2.87 -20.35
C HIS A 309 10.76 2.94 -18.84
N TYR A 310 11.86 3.31 -18.19
CA TYR A 310 11.93 3.46 -16.74
C TYR A 310 11.74 4.93 -16.35
N LEU A 311 10.78 5.19 -15.45
CA LEU A 311 10.40 6.52 -14.99
C LEU A 311 10.58 6.60 -13.47
N TYR A 312 11.70 7.18 -13.01
CA TYR A 312 11.95 7.43 -11.59
C TYR A 312 11.36 8.79 -11.21
N GLN A 313 10.04 8.83 -11.03
CA GLN A 313 9.31 10.05 -10.67
C GLN A 313 7.89 9.73 -10.16
N SER A 314 7.31 10.67 -9.42
CA SER A 314 5.89 10.65 -9.07
C SER A 314 5.07 11.23 -10.24
N LEU A 315 4.03 10.52 -10.64
CA LEU A 315 3.09 10.99 -11.65
C LEU A 315 1.77 11.41 -10.98
N PRO A 316 1.18 12.54 -11.39
CA PRO A 316 -0.14 12.94 -10.95
C PRO A 316 -1.22 12.04 -11.59
N LEU A 317 -2.43 12.03 -11.02
CA LEU A 317 -3.49 11.12 -11.44
C LEU A 317 -3.92 11.32 -12.90
N GLU A 318 -3.91 12.56 -13.38
CA GLU A 318 -4.19 12.92 -14.77
C GLU A 318 -3.19 12.36 -15.79
N GLU A 319 -2.00 11.97 -15.36
CA GLU A 319 -1.01 11.25 -16.19
C GLU A 319 -1.07 9.73 -15.96
N LEU A 320 -1.38 9.28 -14.72
CA LEU A 320 -1.47 7.87 -14.38
C LEU A 320 -2.67 7.19 -15.05
N ILE A 321 -3.86 7.80 -15.05
CA ILE A 321 -5.05 7.20 -15.66
C ILE A 321 -4.87 6.92 -17.16
N PRO A 322 -4.37 7.87 -17.99
CA PRO A 322 -4.04 7.58 -19.38
C PRO A 322 -2.97 6.51 -19.55
N LEU A 323 -2.01 6.44 -18.63
CA LEU A 323 -0.96 5.42 -18.65
C LEU A 323 -1.53 4.03 -18.31
N TYR A 324 -2.41 3.91 -17.30
CA TYR A 324 -3.15 2.67 -17.02
C TYR A 324 -3.90 2.19 -18.27
N ARG A 325 -4.63 3.07 -18.93
CA ARG A 325 -5.36 2.77 -20.15
C ARG A 325 -4.48 2.40 -21.35
N ALA A 326 -3.24 2.90 -21.39
CA ALA A 326 -2.27 2.55 -22.44
C ALA A 326 -1.66 1.17 -22.23
N GLY A 327 -1.57 0.71 -20.98
CA GLY A 327 -1.00 -0.59 -20.61
C GLY A 327 -1.95 -1.73 -20.90
N ASP A 328 -1.58 -2.62 -21.81
CA ASP A 328 -2.38 -3.80 -22.17
C ASP A 328 -2.30 -4.89 -21.09
N VAL A 329 -1.13 -5.01 -20.43
CA VAL A 329 -0.88 -5.96 -19.34
C VAL A 329 -0.29 -5.20 -18.15
N MET A 330 -0.99 -5.22 -17.02
CA MET A 330 -0.49 -4.66 -15.76
C MET A 330 0.19 -5.73 -14.93
N LEU A 331 1.42 -5.46 -14.49
CA LEU A 331 2.22 -6.35 -13.63
C LEU A 331 2.27 -5.79 -12.20
N VAL A 332 1.51 -6.40 -11.31
CA VAL A 332 1.50 -6.10 -9.87
C VAL A 332 2.03 -7.32 -9.13
N THR A 333 3.34 -7.36 -8.92
CA THR A 333 4.04 -8.57 -8.46
C THR A 333 4.84 -8.35 -7.16
N PRO A 334 4.27 -7.70 -6.12
CA PRO A 334 4.98 -7.56 -4.86
C PRO A 334 5.19 -8.92 -4.19
N PHE A 335 6.29 -9.05 -3.45
CA PHE A 335 6.56 -10.23 -2.62
C PHE A 335 5.57 -10.34 -1.45
N ARG A 336 5.14 -9.20 -0.92
CA ARG A 336 4.11 -9.07 0.10
C ARG A 336 3.51 -7.67 0.05
N ASP A 337 2.17 -7.56 0.17
CA ASP A 337 1.49 -6.27 0.25
C ASP A 337 0.22 -6.39 1.11
N GLY A 338 -0.13 -5.33 1.84
CA GLY A 338 -1.36 -5.27 2.62
C GLY A 338 -2.61 -5.32 1.75
N MET A 339 -2.66 -4.49 0.71
CA MET A 339 -3.78 -4.42 -0.24
C MET A 339 -3.28 -4.35 -1.69
N ASN A 340 -2.66 -3.29 -2.10
CA ASN A 340 -2.26 -2.83 -3.42
C ASN A 340 -3.40 -2.15 -4.19
N LEU A 341 -3.54 -0.84 -3.97
CA LEU A 341 -4.57 -0.04 -4.65
C LEU A 341 -4.30 0.15 -6.14
N VAL A 342 -3.04 0.08 -6.59
CA VAL A 342 -2.68 0.21 -8.01
C VAL A 342 -3.35 -0.87 -8.87
N ALA A 343 -3.49 -2.09 -8.36
CA ALA A 343 -4.25 -3.15 -9.03
C ALA A 343 -5.72 -2.75 -9.23
N LYS A 344 -6.35 -2.17 -8.20
CA LYS A 344 -7.73 -1.67 -8.26
C LYS A 344 -7.88 -0.47 -9.20
N GLU A 345 -6.92 0.46 -9.15
CA GLU A 345 -6.87 1.65 -10.03
C GLU A 345 -6.77 1.27 -11.51
N TYR A 346 -5.91 0.29 -11.83
CA TYR A 346 -5.81 -0.24 -13.19
C TYR A 346 -7.13 -0.84 -13.67
N VAL A 347 -7.77 -1.67 -12.86
CA VAL A 347 -9.06 -2.30 -13.20
C VAL A 347 -10.14 -1.24 -13.41
N ALA A 348 -10.24 -0.22 -12.55
CA ALA A 348 -11.20 0.87 -12.66
C ALA A 348 -10.94 1.73 -13.91
N ALA A 349 -9.69 1.94 -14.31
CA ALA A 349 -9.34 2.71 -15.50
C ALA A 349 -9.72 2.00 -16.82
N HIS A 350 -9.85 0.66 -16.83
CA HIS A 350 -10.17 -0.12 -18.03
C HIS A 350 -11.68 -0.23 -18.29
N VAL A 351 -12.31 0.92 -18.51
CA VAL A 351 -13.76 1.04 -18.79
C VAL A 351 -14.24 0.33 -20.06
N ASP A 352 -13.33 -0.01 -20.97
CA ASP A 352 -13.57 -0.79 -22.21
C ASP A 352 -13.37 -2.30 -22.04
N GLY A 353 -12.92 -2.72 -20.87
CA GLY A 353 -12.66 -4.13 -20.54
C GLY A 353 -11.46 -4.74 -21.24
N ASP A 354 -10.56 -3.93 -21.82
CA ASP A 354 -9.51 -4.43 -22.74
C ASP A 354 -8.11 -4.44 -22.12
N GLY A 355 -7.98 -4.90 -20.87
CA GLY A 355 -6.72 -5.04 -20.14
C GLY A 355 -6.58 -6.40 -19.47
N VAL A 356 -5.36 -6.76 -19.10
CA VAL A 356 -5.04 -7.96 -18.31
C VAL A 356 -4.27 -7.58 -17.06
N LEU A 357 -4.70 -8.10 -15.92
CA LEU A 357 -3.99 -7.92 -14.64
C LEU A 357 -3.26 -9.21 -14.28
N VAL A 358 -1.94 -9.14 -14.13
CA VAL A 358 -1.09 -10.15 -13.48
C VAL A 358 -0.87 -9.69 -12.06
N LEU A 359 -1.29 -10.47 -11.09
CA LEU A 359 -1.36 -10.06 -9.69
C LEU A 359 -0.69 -11.10 -8.77
N SER A 360 0.20 -10.64 -7.90
CA SER A 360 0.75 -11.49 -6.85
C SER A 360 -0.34 -12.01 -5.92
N GLU A 361 -0.34 -13.32 -5.65
CA GLU A 361 -1.22 -13.96 -4.66
C GLU A 361 -0.99 -13.48 -3.21
N PHE A 362 0.13 -12.79 -2.97
CA PHE A 362 0.50 -12.26 -1.65
C PHE A 362 0.04 -10.81 -1.41
N THR A 363 -0.90 -10.31 -2.22
CA THR A 363 -1.56 -9.01 -2.01
C THR A 363 -2.96 -9.18 -1.42
N GLY A 364 -3.44 -8.19 -0.66
CA GLY A 364 -4.85 -8.17 -0.26
C GLY A 364 -5.81 -8.05 -1.45
N ALA A 365 -5.39 -7.36 -2.51
CA ALA A 365 -6.18 -7.23 -3.74
C ALA A 365 -6.47 -8.59 -4.42
N ALA A 366 -5.62 -9.61 -4.22
CA ALA A 366 -5.84 -10.95 -4.78
C ALA A 366 -7.07 -11.66 -4.15
N ASP A 367 -7.41 -11.33 -2.91
CA ASP A 367 -8.62 -11.89 -2.26
C ASP A 367 -9.91 -11.36 -2.92
N GLU A 368 -9.85 -10.18 -3.56
CA GLU A 368 -10.99 -9.54 -4.21
C GLU A 368 -10.99 -9.69 -5.73
N LEU A 369 -9.82 -9.65 -6.37
CA LEU A 369 -9.65 -9.67 -7.83
C LEU A 369 -9.25 -11.05 -8.34
N GLY A 370 -10.02 -12.08 -7.96
CA GLY A 370 -9.72 -13.48 -8.29
C GLY A 370 -9.71 -13.82 -9.80
N GLU A 371 -10.27 -12.95 -10.65
CA GLU A 371 -10.21 -13.11 -12.11
C GLU A 371 -8.90 -12.58 -12.73
N ALA A 372 -8.01 -11.96 -11.94
CA ALA A 372 -6.65 -11.66 -12.36
C ALA A 372 -5.87 -12.95 -12.66
N LEU A 373 -4.78 -12.85 -13.40
CA LEU A 373 -3.81 -13.93 -13.49
C LEU A 373 -2.96 -13.92 -12.21
N LEU A 374 -3.33 -14.76 -11.25
CA LEU A 374 -2.60 -14.87 -9.99
C LEU A 374 -1.27 -15.58 -10.20
N VAL A 375 -0.21 -15.08 -9.54
CA VAL A 375 1.13 -15.62 -9.65
C VAL A 375 1.87 -15.55 -8.32
N ASN A 376 2.70 -16.56 -8.04
CA ASN A 376 3.71 -16.49 -7.00
C ASN A 376 4.94 -15.72 -7.52
N PRO A 377 5.23 -14.51 -7.01
CA PRO A 377 6.36 -13.70 -7.50
C PRO A 377 7.75 -14.29 -7.16
N HIS A 378 7.82 -15.33 -6.33
CA HIS A 378 9.06 -16.06 -6.03
C HIS A 378 9.35 -17.20 -7.01
N ASP A 379 8.40 -17.52 -7.91
CA ASP A 379 8.56 -18.53 -8.96
C ASP A 379 8.79 -17.81 -10.30
N ASP A 380 10.06 -17.67 -10.68
CA ASP A 380 10.47 -16.96 -11.89
C ASP A 380 9.88 -17.60 -13.16
N HIS A 381 9.80 -18.93 -13.21
CA HIS A 381 9.21 -19.64 -14.35
C HIS A 381 7.69 -19.41 -14.43
N ALA A 382 6.98 -19.52 -13.32
CA ALA A 382 5.54 -19.25 -13.28
C ALA A 382 5.25 -17.79 -13.66
N LEU A 383 6.09 -16.85 -13.22
CA LEU A 383 5.96 -15.43 -13.58
C LEU A 383 6.14 -15.23 -15.09
N GLN A 384 7.17 -15.81 -15.70
CA GLN A 384 7.42 -15.76 -17.15
C GLN A 384 6.25 -16.36 -17.94
N ASP A 385 5.79 -17.55 -17.58
CA ASP A 385 4.67 -18.21 -18.25
C ASP A 385 3.38 -17.40 -18.12
N THR A 386 3.15 -16.78 -16.95
CA THR A 386 1.99 -15.92 -16.73
C THR A 386 2.06 -14.63 -17.55
N ILE A 387 3.24 -14.03 -17.70
CA ILE A 387 3.45 -12.85 -18.57
C ILE A 387 3.15 -13.21 -20.02
N VAL A 388 3.67 -14.33 -20.54
CA VAL A 388 3.39 -14.78 -21.92
C VAL A 388 1.89 -15.04 -22.11
N ARG A 389 1.25 -15.76 -21.19
CA ARG A 389 -0.20 -15.97 -21.20
C ARG A 389 -0.99 -14.66 -21.23
N ALA A 390 -0.57 -13.66 -20.44
CA ALA A 390 -1.22 -12.36 -20.41
C ALA A 390 -1.11 -11.62 -21.76
N VAL A 391 0.09 -11.63 -22.36
CA VAL A 391 0.37 -11.01 -23.66
C VAL A 391 -0.43 -11.68 -24.79
N GLU A 392 -0.53 -13.01 -24.78
CA GLU A 392 -1.24 -13.79 -25.79
C GLU A 392 -2.76 -13.88 -25.58
N MET A 393 -3.27 -13.37 -24.44
CA MET A 393 -4.68 -13.49 -24.08
C MET A 393 -5.59 -12.78 -25.07
N HIS A 394 -6.47 -13.52 -25.69
CA HIS A 394 -7.42 -12.98 -26.66
C HIS A 394 -8.52 -12.14 -25.97
N ARG A 395 -9.04 -11.16 -26.71
CA ARG A 395 -10.06 -10.22 -26.21
C ARG A 395 -11.30 -10.91 -25.64
N HIS A 396 -11.74 -12.03 -26.19
CA HIS A 396 -12.89 -12.79 -25.72
C HIS A 396 -12.67 -13.43 -24.33
N GLU A 397 -11.43 -13.65 -23.92
CA GLU A 397 -11.09 -14.16 -22.58
C GLU A 397 -10.82 -13.00 -21.59
N ARG A 398 -10.04 -11.97 -21.98
CA ARG A 398 -9.67 -10.88 -21.07
C ARG A 398 -10.86 -9.99 -20.67
N ARG A 399 -11.79 -9.76 -21.59
CA ARG A 399 -12.93 -8.88 -21.35
C ARG A 399 -13.86 -9.35 -20.23
N PRO A 400 -14.36 -10.60 -20.21
CA PRO A 400 -15.17 -11.10 -19.09
C PRO A 400 -14.45 -11.03 -17.74
N ARG A 401 -13.13 -11.27 -17.71
CA ARG A 401 -12.33 -11.17 -16.49
C ARG A 401 -12.29 -9.74 -15.98
N MET A 402 -11.98 -8.78 -16.83
CA MET A 402 -11.94 -7.37 -16.47
C MET A 402 -13.31 -6.86 -16.03
N GLU A 403 -14.37 -7.20 -16.74
CA GLU A 403 -15.75 -6.83 -16.38
C GLU A 403 -16.16 -7.40 -15.02
N ALA A 404 -15.79 -8.64 -14.69
CA ALA A 404 -16.08 -9.24 -13.39
C ALA A 404 -15.31 -8.54 -12.25
N MET A 405 -14.01 -8.24 -12.43
CA MET A 405 -13.22 -7.48 -11.45
C MET A 405 -13.78 -6.06 -11.25
N ARG A 406 -14.14 -5.35 -12.31
CA ARG A 406 -14.74 -4.02 -12.23
C ARG A 406 -16.06 -4.04 -11.45
N LYS A 407 -16.96 -4.97 -11.76
CA LYS A 407 -18.23 -5.12 -11.05
C LYS A 407 -18.03 -5.34 -9.54
N ARG A 408 -16.97 -6.04 -9.15
CA ARG A 408 -16.65 -6.27 -7.74
C ARG A 408 -16.18 -4.97 -7.05
N LEU A 409 -15.38 -4.17 -7.74
CA LEU A 409 -14.94 -2.87 -7.22
C LEU A 409 -16.08 -1.88 -7.03
N GLU A 410 -17.11 -1.90 -7.92
CA GLU A 410 -18.29 -1.05 -7.80
C GLU A 410 -19.12 -1.32 -6.53
N THR A 411 -19.02 -2.52 -5.97
CA THR A 411 -19.72 -2.93 -4.74
C THR A 411 -18.89 -2.80 -3.46
N SER A 412 -17.64 -2.34 -3.57
CA SER A 412 -16.71 -2.20 -2.43
C SER A 412 -15.88 -0.94 -2.63
N THR A 413 -16.45 0.20 -2.30
CA THR A 413 -15.81 1.51 -2.46
C THR A 413 -14.98 1.91 -1.24
N VAL A 414 -14.20 2.99 -1.37
CA VAL A 414 -13.47 3.58 -0.25
C VAL A 414 -14.41 4.09 0.85
N SER A 415 -15.61 4.57 0.49
CA SER A 415 -16.62 5.00 1.46
C SER A 415 -17.21 3.81 2.22
N ASP A 416 -17.48 2.68 1.54
CA ASP A 416 -17.94 1.45 2.21
C ASP A 416 -16.90 0.94 3.21
N TRP A 417 -15.61 0.98 2.85
CA TRP A 417 -14.50 0.64 3.76
C TRP A 417 -14.50 1.53 5.00
N ALA A 418 -14.57 2.85 4.82
CA ALA A 418 -14.54 3.80 5.93
C ALA A 418 -15.77 3.62 6.84
N ASN A 419 -16.97 3.51 6.27
CA ASN A 419 -18.21 3.33 7.00
C ASN A 419 -18.19 1.99 7.76
N SER A 420 -17.79 0.88 7.15
CA SER A 420 -17.75 -0.43 7.81
C SER A 420 -16.87 -0.44 9.06
N PHE A 421 -15.78 0.32 9.08
CA PHE A 421 -14.92 0.47 10.25
C PHE A 421 -15.53 1.43 11.29
N LEU A 422 -16.01 2.60 10.83
CA LEU A 422 -16.55 3.64 11.72
C LEU A 422 -17.85 3.21 12.39
N ASP A 423 -18.73 2.45 11.73
CA ASP A 423 -19.95 1.91 12.32
C ASP A 423 -19.61 1.04 13.54
N VAL A 424 -18.62 0.14 13.41
CA VAL A 424 -18.16 -0.68 14.55
C VAL A 424 -17.50 0.15 15.64
N LEU A 425 -16.81 1.24 15.30
CA LEU A 425 -16.14 2.12 16.25
C LEU A 425 -17.14 3.00 17.03
N ILE A 426 -18.20 3.48 16.39
CA ILE A 426 -19.13 4.48 16.95
C ILE A 426 -20.32 3.81 17.63
N ASP A 427 -20.84 2.68 17.12
CA ASP A 427 -22.05 2.01 17.60
C ASP A 427 -21.88 1.25 18.94
N ARG A 428 -20.76 1.39 19.62
CA ARG A 428 -20.46 0.72 20.89
C ARG A 428 -20.63 1.59 22.13
#